data_47c093bf911659a03d29916152d5bc71
#
_entry.id   47c093bf911659a03d29916152d5bc71
#
_cell.length_a   1.000
_cell.length_b   1.000
_cell.length_c   1.000
_cell.angle_alpha   90.00
_cell.angle_beta   90.00
_cell.angle_gamma   90.00
#
_symmetry.space_group_name_H-M   'P 1'
#
loop_
_entity.id
_entity.type
_entity.pdbx_description
1 polymer ?
#
loop_
_entity_poly.entity_id
_entity_poly.type
_entity_poly.pdbx_seq_one_letter_code
_entity_poly.pdbx_strand_id
1 'polypeptide(L)'
;YKNERILKFGLEAGTVGPNSLAEDGQKLLHDIVGFYEIDGWQYQIKNEMAVNLSAQYTQLIHRSAKNDVDFSFEGYANAGTTFSGAGAGILFRAGNLNQLFNSGYTNSVISNNAKTEKLVKRETFFYAKPQLNFVAYDATIQGSMFNDDSPITFGRKPVVFAQQIGVNYSTPRFTLDFGLIFKFTCTST
;
A
#
# COMPACT_ATOMS: atom_id res chain seq x y z
N TYR A 1 -11.10 -12.49 21.49
CA TYR A 1 -9.68 -12.08 21.39
C TYR A 1 -9.57 -10.61 21.76
N LYS A 2 -8.97 -10.31 22.94
CA LYS A 2 -8.88 -8.93 23.43
C LYS A 2 -7.86 -8.03 22.71
N ASN A 3 -6.93 -8.63 21.95
CA ASN A 3 -5.85 -7.89 21.28
C ASN A 3 -5.67 -8.40 19.86
N GLU A 4 -6.39 -7.78 18.89
CA GLU A 4 -6.19 -8.08 17.48
C GLU A 4 -4.93 -7.38 17.01
N ARG A 5 -3.89 -8.17 16.68
CA ARG A 5 -2.59 -7.73 16.18
C ARG A 5 -2.21 -8.55 14.98
N ILE A 6 -1.66 -7.90 13.98
CA ILE A 6 -1.15 -8.53 12.76
C ILE A 6 0.25 -7.99 12.52
N LEU A 7 1.19 -8.89 12.29
CA LEU A 7 2.52 -8.57 11.81
C LEU A 7 2.74 -9.30 10.49
N LYS A 8 3.07 -8.56 9.45
CA LYS A 8 3.37 -9.09 8.11
C LYS A 8 4.80 -8.75 7.75
N PHE A 9 5.48 -9.68 7.13
CA PHE A 9 6.77 -9.48 6.50
C PHE A 9 6.64 -9.74 5.01
N GLY A 10 7.33 -8.96 4.20
CA GLY A 10 7.41 -9.11 2.76
C GLY A 10 8.86 -9.09 2.29
N LEU A 11 9.14 -9.91 1.29
CA LEU A 11 10.36 -9.87 0.50
C LEU A 11 9.96 -9.71 -0.95
N GLU A 12 10.48 -8.69 -1.60
CA GLU A 12 10.26 -8.43 -3.02
C GLU A 12 11.60 -8.48 -3.73
N ALA A 13 11.63 -9.18 -4.86
CA ALA A 13 12.77 -9.22 -5.75
C ALA A 13 12.31 -9.01 -7.20
N GLY A 14 13.04 -8.19 -7.95
CA GLY A 14 12.66 -7.85 -9.31
C GLY A 14 13.72 -6.99 -9.99
N THR A 15 13.30 -6.23 -10.98
CA THR A 15 14.14 -5.28 -11.70
C THR A 15 13.41 -3.97 -11.92
N VAL A 16 14.13 -2.87 -11.92
CA VAL A 16 13.68 -1.53 -12.31
C VAL A 16 14.39 -1.11 -13.58
N GLY A 17 13.81 -0.20 -14.34
CA GLY A 17 14.35 0.27 -15.62
C GLY A 17 13.82 -0.53 -16.81
N PRO A 18 14.46 -0.44 -18.00
CA PRO A 18 13.98 -1.06 -19.24
C PRO A 18 13.63 -2.54 -19.12
N ASN A 19 14.40 -3.32 -18.36
CA ASN A 19 14.14 -4.76 -18.16
C ASN A 19 12.91 -5.07 -17.31
N SER A 20 12.26 -4.07 -16.73
CA SER A 20 10.99 -4.25 -16.00
C SER A 20 9.80 -4.49 -16.94
N LEU A 21 9.97 -4.26 -18.25
CA LEU A 21 8.93 -4.33 -19.29
C LEU A 21 7.75 -3.38 -19.04
N ALA A 22 7.94 -2.37 -18.18
CA ALA A 22 6.89 -1.41 -17.85
C ALA A 22 6.50 -0.54 -19.06
N GLU A 23 7.46 -0.19 -19.89
CA GLU A 23 7.25 0.54 -21.15
C GLU A 23 6.36 -0.25 -22.10
N ASP A 24 6.70 -1.52 -22.35
CA ASP A 24 5.94 -2.40 -23.24
C ASP A 24 4.52 -2.63 -22.71
N GLY A 25 4.38 -2.83 -21.41
CA GLY A 25 3.09 -2.98 -20.74
C GLY A 25 2.22 -1.74 -20.86
N GLN A 26 2.81 -0.56 -20.71
CA GLN A 26 2.08 0.71 -20.85
C GLN A 26 1.67 0.97 -22.29
N LYS A 27 2.56 0.76 -23.26
CA LYS A 27 2.23 0.90 -24.69
C LYS A 27 1.06 -0.02 -25.06
N LEU A 28 1.14 -1.30 -24.68
CA LEU A 28 0.05 -2.26 -24.92
C LEU A 28 -1.29 -1.78 -24.30
N LEU A 29 -1.26 -1.28 -23.06
CA LEU A 29 -2.47 -0.77 -22.42
C LEU A 29 -3.06 0.44 -23.18
N HIS A 30 -2.20 1.37 -23.59
CA HIS A 30 -2.62 2.56 -24.35
C HIS A 30 -3.22 2.20 -25.71
N ASP A 31 -2.65 1.22 -26.40
CA ASP A 31 -3.19 0.69 -27.66
C ASP A 31 -4.58 0.10 -27.47
N ILE A 32 -4.78 -0.68 -26.40
CA ILE A 32 -6.08 -1.31 -26.11
C ILE A 32 -7.16 -0.26 -25.77
N VAL A 33 -6.79 0.80 -25.03
CA VAL A 33 -7.75 1.81 -24.54
C VAL A 33 -7.89 2.98 -25.52
N GLY A 34 -7.00 3.10 -26.52
CA GLY A 34 -7.00 4.17 -27.49
C GLY A 34 -6.44 5.48 -26.94
N PHE A 35 -5.49 5.43 -26.02
CA PHE A 35 -4.79 6.61 -25.52
C PHE A 35 -3.62 6.98 -26.45
N TYR A 36 -3.18 8.25 -26.34
CA TYR A 36 -2.00 8.74 -27.08
C TYR A 36 -0.71 8.04 -26.61
N GLU A 37 0.28 7.99 -27.48
CA GLU A 37 1.61 7.50 -27.13
C GLU A 37 2.26 8.38 -26.07
N ILE A 38 2.98 7.74 -25.14
CA ILE A 38 3.69 8.42 -24.06
C ILE A 38 5.17 8.49 -24.41
N ASP A 39 5.66 9.73 -24.53
CA ASP A 39 7.08 10.03 -24.61
C ASP A 39 7.69 10.15 -23.20
N GLY A 40 8.99 9.89 -23.11
CA GLY A 40 9.74 10.06 -21.86
C GLY A 40 10.44 8.82 -21.35
N TRP A 41 10.12 7.65 -21.88
CA TRP A 41 10.75 6.39 -21.50
C TRP A 41 12.28 6.38 -21.70
N GLN A 42 12.80 7.16 -22.64
CA GLN A 42 14.24 7.34 -22.86
C GLN A 42 14.96 7.97 -21.64
N TYR A 43 14.21 8.59 -20.73
CA TYR A 43 14.74 9.21 -19.51
C TYR A 43 14.53 8.36 -18.25
N GLN A 44 14.03 7.12 -18.40
CA GLN A 44 13.83 6.24 -17.26
C GLN A 44 15.17 5.86 -16.62
N ILE A 45 15.12 5.46 -15.36
CA ILE A 45 16.30 4.94 -14.65
C ILE A 45 16.82 3.69 -15.36
N LYS A 46 18.14 3.48 -15.32
CA LYS A 46 18.76 2.30 -15.93
C LYS A 46 18.39 1.01 -15.18
N ASN A 47 18.66 -0.12 -15.85
CA ASN A 47 18.38 -1.44 -15.28
C ASN A 47 19.10 -1.66 -13.96
N GLU A 48 18.34 -2.06 -12.96
CA GLU A 48 18.82 -2.33 -11.62
C GLU A 48 18.08 -3.48 -10.96
N MET A 49 18.79 -4.24 -10.14
CA MET A 49 18.18 -5.30 -9.35
C MET A 49 17.46 -4.66 -8.16
N ALA A 50 16.17 -4.96 -8.02
CA ALA A 50 15.34 -4.54 -6.91
C ALA A 50 15.23 -5.66 -5.87
N VAL A 51 15.66 -5.38 -4.65
CA VAL A 51 15.45 -6.27 -3.49
C VAL A 51 14.96 -5.40 -2.33
N ASN A 52 13.75 -5.66 -1.87
CA ASN A 52 13.13 -4.90 -0.77
C ASN A 52 12.61 -5.84 0.31
N LEU A 53 12.87 -5.50 1.56
CA LEU A 53 12.27 -6.10 2.73
C LEU A 53 11.21 -5.15 3.29
N SER A 54 10.08 -5.68 3.70
CA SER A 54 9.03 -4.90 4.34
C SER A 54 8.55 -5.56 5.63
N ALA A 55 8.17 -4.74 6.59
CA ALA A 55 7.47 -5.14 7.79
C ALA A 55 6.26 -4.22 7.98
N GLN A 56 5.09 -4.78 8.24
CA GLN A 56 3.87 -4.04 8.53
C GLN A 56 3.25 -4.55 9.82
N TYR A 57 2.87 -3.64 10.70
CA TYR A 57 2.22 -3.93 11.96
C TYR A 57 0.87 -3.22 12.02
N THR A 58 -0.18 -3.97 12.36
CA THR A 58 -1.53 -3.46 12.58
C THR A 58 -2.03 -3.91 13.94
N GLN A 59 -2.56 -3.00 14.74
CA GLN A 59 -3.12 -3.27 16.05
C GLN A 59 -4.46 -2.59 16.25
N LEU A 60 -5.49 -3.34 16.60
CA LEU A 60 -6.76 -2.79 17.03
C LEU A 60 -6.58 -1.95 18.30
N ILE A 61 -7.00 -0.70 18.27
CA ILE A 61 -7.02 0.20 19.45
C ILE A 61 -8.38 0.10 20.14
N HIS A 62 -9.43 0.27 19.35
CA HIS A 62 -10.80 0.28 19.86
C HIS A 62 -11.79 -0.25 18.83
N ARG A 63 -12.81 -0.96 19.29
CA ARG A 63 -13.98 -1.35 18.50
C ARG A 63 -15.25 -1.10 19.30
N SER A 64 -16.27 -0.56 18.63
CA SER A 64 -17.59 -0.35 19.21
C SER A 64 -18.24 -1.66 19.69
N ALA A 65 -19.14 -1.58 20.64
CA ALA A 65 -19.87 -2.74 21.14
C ALA A 65 -20.73 -3.44 20.08
N LYS A 66 -21.15 -2.69 19.06
CA LYS A 66 -21.93 -3.21 17.92
C LYS A 66 -21.08 -3.81 16.81
N ASN A 67 -19.74 -3.69 16.90
CA ASN A 67 -18.77 -4.08 15.87
C ASN A 67 -18.98 -3.37 14.50
N ASP A 68 -19.51 -2.18 14.52
CA ASP A 68 -19.81 -1.36 13.35
C ASP A 68 -18.79 -0.22 13.11
N VAL A 69 -17.97 0.09 14.12
CA VAL A 69 -16.89 1.08 14.03
C VAL A 69 -15.66 0.58 14.76
N ASP A 70 -14.49 0.74 14.15
CA ASP A 70 -13.22 0.51 14.84
C ASP A 70 -12.10 1.47 14.41
N PHE A 71 -11.07 1.51 15.27
CA PHE A 71 -9.84 2.24 15.10
C PHE A 71 -8.65 1.30 15.31
N SER A 72 -7.69 1.34 14.41
CA SER A 72 -6.48 0.55 14.50
C SER A 72 -5.25 1.41 14.23
N PHE A 73 -4.17 1.14 14.93
CA PHE A 73 -2.86 1.64 14.58
C PHE A 73 -2.30 0.82 13.42
N GLU A 74 -1.70 1.48 12.45
CA GLU A 74 -0.91 0.84 11.39
C GLU A 74 0.47 1.50 11.31
N GLY A 75 1.50 0.67 11.26
CA GLY A 75 2.87 1.10 11.02
C GLY A 75 3.55 0.19 10.02
N TYR A 76 4.48 0.73 9.24
CA TYR A 76 5.30 -0.06 8.32
C TYR A 76 6.72 0.46 8.27
N ALA A 77 7.64 -0.40 7.88
CA ALA A 77 9.01 -0.06 7.53
C ALA A 77 9.44 -0.89 6.30
N ASN A 78 10.14 -0.22 5.39
CA ASN A 78 10.73 -0.83 4.20
C ASN A 78 12.23 -0.55 4.20
N ALA A 79 13.02 -1.53 3.81
CA ALA A 79 14.45 -1.41 3.59
C ALA A 79 14.84 -2.17 2.34
N GLY A 80 15.43 -1.50 1.37
CA GLY A 80 15.78 -2.13 0.10
C GLY A 80 16.56 -1.25 -0.85
N THR A 81 16.91 -1.84 -1.97
CA THR A 81 17.66 -1.16 -3.04
C THR A 81 16.79 -0.22 -3.87
N THR A 82 15.46 -0.35 -3.78
CA THR A 82 14.53 0.48 -4.55
C THR A 82 13.76 1.44 -3.64
N PHE A 83 13.28 0.96 -2.50
CA PHE A 83 12.50 1.75 -1.56
C PHE A 83 12.97 1.54 -0.13
N SER A 84 13.23 2.64 0.57
CA SER A 84 13.52 2.62 2.01
C SER A 84 12.76 3.73 2.71
N GLY A 85 12.13 3.40 3.84
CA GLY A 85 11.34 4.36 4.59
C GLY A 85 10.48 3.69 5.64
N ALA A 86 9.71 4.51 6.33
CA ALA A 86 8.77 4.04 7.35
C ALA A 86 7.55 4.96 7.40
N GLY A 87 6.46 4.47 7.93
CA GLY A 87 5.27 5.30 8.14
C GLY A 87 4.37 4.75 9.22
N ALA A 88 3.52 5.62 9.75
CA ALA A 88 2.53 5.26 10.74
C ALA A 88 1.23 6.07 10.54
N GLY A 89 0.11 5.44 10.86
CA GLY A 89 -1.20 6.04 10.71
C GLY A 89 -2.25 5.39 11.59
N ILE A 90 -3.46 5.96 11.52
CA ILE A 90 -4.64 5.42 12.19
C ILE A 90 -5.65 5.01 11.13
N LEU A 91 -6.01 3.75 11.12
CA LEU A 91 -7.08 3.23 10.30
C LEU A 91 -8.40 3.37 11.06
N PHE A 92 -9.35 4.09 10.48
CA PHE A 92 -10.75 4.13 10.88
C PHE A 92 -11.56 3.26 9.92
N ARG A 93 -12.44 2.40 10.45
CA ARG A 93 -13.40 1.63 9.65
C ARG A 93 -14.81 1.78 10.21
N ALA A 94 -15.81 1.88 9.33
CA ALA A 94 -17.22 1.98 9.70
C ALA A 94 -18.10 1.16 8.73
N GLY A 95 -18.90 0.23 9.27
CA GLY A 95 -19.78 -0.65 8.50
C GLY A 95 -19.94 -2.03 9.12
N ASN A 96 -20.13 -3.04 8.31
CA ASN A 96 -20.18 -4.43 8.77
C ASN A 96 -18.76 -4.97 8.86
N LEU A 97 -18.19 -5.04 10.04
CA LEU A 97 -16.78 -5.33 10.27
C LEU A 97 -16.56 -6.76 10.77
N ASN A 98 -15.55 -7.40 10.19
CA ASN A 98 -14.90 -8.56 10.77
C ASN A 98 -13.70 -8.14 11.65
N GLN A 99 -13.22 -9.08 12.45
CA GLN A 99 -11.96 -8.94 13.16
C GLN A 99 -10.83 -8.73 12.15
N LEU A 100 -9.78 -7.97 12.51
CA LEU A 100 -8.69 -7.61 11.59
C LEU A 100 -8.09 -8.83 10.86
N PHE A 101 -7.88 -9.94 11.57
CA PHE A 101 -7.30 -11.15 10.98
C PHE A 101 -8.28 -11.98 10.12
N ASN A 102 -9.55 -11.56 10.01
CA ASN A 102 -10.57 -12.13 9.13
C ASN A 102 -11.14 -11.10 8.16
N SER A 103 -10.57 -9.91 8.10
CA SER A 103 -11.02 -8.82 7.25
C SER A 103 -10.36 -8.88 5.87
N GLY A 104 -11.12 -8.60 4.84
CA GLY A 104 -10.60 -8.42 3.48
C GLY A 104 -9.60 -7.26 3.37
N TYR A 105 -9.72 -6.23 4.20
CA TYR A 105 -8.77 -5.11 4.26
C TYR A 105 -7.33 -5.57 4.54
N THR A 106 -7.16 -6.58 5.37
CA THR A 106 -5.83 -7.13 5.71
C THR A 106 -5.39 -8.25 4.78
N ASN A 107 -6.04 -8.43 3.63
CA ASN A 107 -5.85 -9.55 2.71
C ASN A 107 -6.07 -10.92 3.39
N SER A 108 -6.89 -10.96 4.42
CA SER A 108 -7.29 -12.20 5.08
C SER A 108 -8.48 -12.80 4.36
N VAL A 109 -8.51 -14.12 4.25
CA VAL A 109 -9.68 -14.83 3.70
C VAL A 109 -10.78 -14.82 4.76
N ILE A 110 -11.97 -14.32 4.40
CA ILE A 110 -13.13 -14.45 5.27
C ILE A 110 -13.42 -15.94 5.45
N SER A 111 -13.26 -16.43 6.69
CA SER A 111 -13.43 -17.84 6.98
C SER A 111 -14.89 -18.25 6.85
N ASN A 112 -15.14 -19.34 6.11
CA ASN A 112 -16.44 -20.01 6.08
C ASN A 112 -16.72 -20.89 7.32
N ASN A 113 -15.81 -20.92 8.28
CA ASN A 113 -15.91 -21.82 9.43
C ASN A 113 -17.06 -21.38 10.34
N ALA A 114 -18.17 -22.12 10.28
CA ALA A 114 -19.41 -21.86 11.01
C ALA A 114 -19.29 -21.92 12.56
N LYS A 115 -18.11 -22.27 13.08
CA LYS A 115 -17.85 -22.35 14.53
C LYS A 115 -17.50 -21.01 15.17
N THR A 116 -17.29 -19.96 14.40
CA THR A 116 -17.03 -18.62 14.93
C THR A 116 -18.30 -17.79 14.83
N GLU A 117 -19.10 -17.80 15.86
CA GLU A 117 -20.48 -17.26 15.93
C GLU A 117 -20.65 -15.75 15.65
N LYS A 118 -19.59 -15.04 15.24
CA LYS A 118 -19.63 -13.58 15.05
C LYS A 118 -18.99 -13.10 13.73
N LEU A 119 -18.68 -13.99 12.80
CA LEU A 119 -18.13 -13.56 11.52
C LEU A 119 -19.24 -13.18 10.55
N VAL A 120 -19.12 -11.96 10.00
CA VAL A 120 -19.99 -11.50 8.92
C VAL A 120 -19.49 -12.14 7.62
N LYS A 121 -20.36 -12.92 6.94
CA LYS A 121 -20.03 -13.56 5.65
C LYS A 121 -19.82 -12.57 4.50
N ARG A 122 -20.33 -11.36 4.64
CA ARG A 122 -20.17 -10.24 3.71
C ARG A 122 -19.74 -9.04 4.52
N GLU A 123 -18.49 -8.69 4.41
CA GLU A 123 -17.93 -7.50 5.04
C GLU A 123 -18.09 -6.32 4.08
N THR A 124 -18.64 -5.21 4.56
CA THR A 124 -18.76 -3.97 3.79
C THR A 124 -18.55 -2.80 4.71
N PHE A 125 -17.56 -1.98 4.41
CA PHE A 125 -17.24 -0.81 5.23
C PHE A 125 -16.59 0.30 4.43
N PHE A 126 -16.77 1.51 4.90
CA PHE A 126 -15.97 2.67 4.58
C PHE A 126 -14.73 2.69 5.47
N TYR A 127 -13.61 3.16 4.94
CA TYR A 127 -12.41 3.39 5.74
C TYR A 127 -11.75 4.73 5.42
N ALA A 128 -11.06 5.27 6.43
CA ALA A 128 -10.21 6.45 6.31
C ALA A 128 -8.90 6.19 7.07
N LYS A 129 -7.78 6.58 6.46
CA LYS A 129 -6.46 6.38 7.05
C LYS A 129 -5.56 7.59 6.81
N PRO A 130 -5.51 8.55 7.76
CA PRO A 130 -4.43 9.53 7.83
C PRO A 130 -3.11 8.82 8.21
N GLN A 131 -2.03 9.13 7.48
CA GLN A 131 -0.74 8.49 7.66
C GLN A 131 0.40 9.47 7.41
N LEU A 132 1.41 9.44 8.25
CA LEU A 132 2.69 10.11 8.05
C LEU A 132 3.70 9.10 7.53
N ASN A 133 4.41 9.47 6.46
CA ASN A 133 5.41 8.66 5.82
C ASN A 133 6.74 9.40 5.82
N PHE A 134 7.79 8.70 6.21
CA PHE A 134 9.17 9.11 6.07
C PHE A 134 9.80 8.31 4.92
N VAL A 135 10.21 9.00 3.87
CA VAL A 135 10.89 8.43 2.71
C VAL A 135 12.39 8.61 2.92
N ALA A 136 13.11 7.53 3.14
CA ALA A 136 14.56 7.55 3.26
C ALA A 136 15.25 7.45 1.90
N TYR A 137 14.69 6.63 0.99
CA TYR A 137 15.20 6.45 -0.36
C TYR A 137 14.08 5.98 -1.31
N ASP A 138 14.13 6.48 -2.54
CA ASP A 138 13.22 6.13 -3.62
C ASP A 138 14.01 6.15 -4.95
N ALA A 139 14.34 4.96 -5.48
CA ALA A 139 15.10 4.81 -6.71
C ALA A 139 14.40 5.41 -7.92
N THR A 140 13.06 5.43 -7.94
CA THR A 140 12.30 5.97 -9.06
C THR A 140 12.42 7.49 -9.22
N ILE A 141 12.86 8.16 -8.15
CA ILE A 141 13.07 9.62 -8.12
C ILE A 141 14.56 9.97 -8.06
N GLN A 142 15.32 9.26 -7.22
CA GLN A 142 16.71 9.57 -6.93
C GLN A 142 17.71 8.86 -7.84
N GLY A 143 17.24 7.89 -8.65
CA GLY A 143 18.10 7.01 -9.44
C GLY A 143 18.67 5.86 -8.62
N SER A 144 19.64 5.17 -9.19
CA SER A 144 20.30 4.02 -8.58
C SER A 144 21.02 4.34 -7.27
N MET A 145 21.02 3.40 -6.33
CA MET A 145 21.86 3.43 -5.15
C MET A 145 23.32 3.03 -5.46
N PHE A 146 23.55 2.36 -6.59
CA PHE A 146 24.82 1.73 -6.93
C PHE A 146 25.58 2.41 -8.08
N ASN A 147 24.91 3.31 -8.83
CA ASN A 147 25.53 4.06 -9.93
C ASN A 147 24.84 5.40 -10.13
N ASP A 148 25.55 6.34 -10.74
CA ASP A 148 25.07 7.69 -11.05
C ASP A 148 24.61 7.85 -12.50
N ASP A 149 24.33 6.74 -13.17
CA ASP A 149 24.05 6.70 -14.62
C ASP A 149 22.60 7.08 -14.98
N SER A 150 21.75 7.40 -14.02
CA SER A 150 20.37 7.78 -14.30
C SER A 150 20.28 9.14 -15.01
N PRO A 151 19.59 9.22 -16.15
CA PRO A 151 19.58 10.45 -16.98
C PRO A 151 18.97 11.67 -16.28
N ILE A 152 17.94 11.43 -15.45
CA ILE A 152 17.25 12.48 -14.71
C ILE A 152 16.97 11.97 -13.30
N THR A 153 17.39 12.73 -12.31
CA THR A 153 17.14 12.47 -10.89
C THR A 153 16.61 13.71 -10.18
N PHE A 154 15.81 13.52 -9.14
CA PHE A 154 15.25 14.59 -8.32
C PHE A 154 15.51 14.34 -6.85
N GLY A 155 15.58 15.42 -6.07
CA GLY A 155 15.60 15.33 -4.61
C GLY A 155 14.28 14.77 -4.06
N ARG A 156 14.37 13.86 -3.11
CA ARG A 156 13.18 13.34 -2.42
C ARG A 156 12.63 14.36 -1.42
N LYS A 157 11.33 14.29 -1.15
CA LYS A 157 10.71 14.95 -0.02
C LYS A 157 10.63 13.97 1.15
N PRO A 158 11.34 14.20 2.25
CA PRO A 158 11.51 13.18 3.29
C PRO A 158 10.22 12.89 4.07
N VAL A 159 9.32 13.86 4.20
CA VAL A 159 8.08 13.70 4.97
C VAL A 159 6.88 13.96 4.08
N VAL A 160 5.99 12.98 4.02
CA VAL A 160 4.76 13.02 3.23
C VAL A 160 3.58 12.64 4.12
N PHE A 161 2.61 13.53 4.24
CA PHE A 161 1.31 13.18 4.80
C PHE A 161 0.45 12.55 3.70
N ALA A 162 -0.16 11.40 3.99
CA ALA A 162 -1.10 10.74 3.09
C ALA A 162 -2.45 10.58 3.78
N GLN A 163 -3.53 10.90 3.08
CA GLN A 163 -4.89 10.59 3.49
C GLN A 163 -5.46 9.57 2.51
N GLN A 164 -5.73 8.38 2.99
CA GLN A 164 -6.45 7.36 2.24
C GLN A 164 -7.90 7.31 2.70
N ILE A 165 -8.83 7.23 1.75
CA ILE A 165 -10.26 6.98 1.99
C ILE A 165 -10.74 5.92 1.01
N GLY A 166 -11.66 5.08 1.41
CA GLY A 166 -12.17 4.06 0.49
C GLY A 166 -13.33 3.25 1.05
N VAL A 167 -13.78 2.33 0.21
CA VAL A 167 -14.85 1.38 0.50
C VAL A 167 -14.34 -0.02 0.19
N ASN A 168 -14.55 -0.94 1.11
CA ASN A 168 -14.21 -2.35 0.94
C ASN A 168 -15.48 -3.19 0.94
N TYR A 169 -15.54 -4.14 0.02
CA TYR A 169 -16.55 -5.19 -0.02
C TYR A 169 -15.86 -6.55 -0.14
N SER A 170 -16.05 -7.41 0.86
CA SER A 170 -15.37 -8.70 0.93
C SER A 170 -16.35 -9.85 1.17
N THR A 171 -16.11 -10.93 0.47
CA THR A 171 -16.82 -12.20 0.58
C THR A 171 -15.81 -13.34 0.77
N PRO A 172 -16.22 -14.58 1.06
CA PRO A 172 -15.30 -15.71 1.12
C PRO A 172 -14.58 -16.04 -0.20
N ARG A 173 -15.03 -15.47 -1.32
CA ARG A 173 -14.49 -15.78 -2.66
C ARG A 173 -13.68 -14.66 -3.27
N PHE A 174 -14.03 -13.40 -2.98
CA PHE A 174 -13.36 -12.24 -3.55
C PHE A 174 -13.47 -11.02 -2.65
N THR A 175 -12.54 -10.11 -2.81
CA THR A 175 -12.54 -8.78 -2.19
C THR A 175 -12.47 -7.73 -3.30
N LEU A 176 -13.33 -6.71 -3.18
CA LEU A 176 -13.26 -5.48 -3.96
C LEU A 176 -12.92 -4.34 -3.01
N ASP A 177 -11.87 -3.61 -3.33
CA ASP A 177 -11.45 -2.43 -2.60
C ASP A 177 -11.32 -1.26 -3.57
N PHE A 178 -12.03 -0.19 -3.28
CA PHE A 178 -11.92 1.06 -4.03
C PHE A 178 -11.45 2.15 -3.07
N GLY A 179 -10.26 2.70 -3.33
CA GLY A 179 -9.65 3.72 -2.48
C GLY A 179 -9.03 4.85 -3.25
N LEU A 180 -9.07 6.04 -2.66
CA LEU A 180 -8.37 7.24 -3.12
C LEU A 180 -7.28 7.60 -2.11
N ILE A 181 -6.12 7.97 -2.60
CA ILE A 181 -4.98 8.41 -1.80
C ILE A 181 -4.61 9.83 -2.19
N PHE A 182 -4.71 10.74 -1.23
CA PHE A 182 -4.24 12.12 -1.36
C PHE A 182 -2.90 12.25 -0.65
N LYS A 183 -1.87 12.73 -1.34
CA LYS A 183 -0.54 12.93 -0.77
C LYS A 183 -0.23 14.41 -0.68
N PHE A 184 0.21 14.84 0.48
CA PHE A 184 0.60 16.22 0.77
C PHE A 184 2.06 16.20 1.23
N THR A 185 2.90 16.99 0.58
CA THR A 185 4.30 17.11 0.97
C THR A 185 4.41 18.18 2.05
N CYS A 186 4.98 17.84 3.19
CA CYS A 186 5.35 18.82 4.19
C CYS A 186 6.62 19.52 3.70
N THR A 187 6.50 20.68 3.04
CA THR A 187 7.63 21.56 2.71
C THR A 187 7.87 22.48 3.91
N SER A 188 9.01 22.33 4.58
CA SER A 188 9.60 23.50 5.23
C SER A 188 10.19 24.36 4.12
N THR A 189 9.68 25.57 3.94
CA THR A 189 10.35 26.65 3.19
C THR A 189 11.68 26.94 3.81
#